data_8685f4c5b16e82a9d288d9b290e35ff7
#
_entry.id   8685f4c5b16e82a9d288d9b290e35ff7
#
_cell.length_a   1.000
_cell.length_b   1.000
_cell.length_c   1.000
_cell.angle_alpha   90.00
_cell.angle_beta   90.00
_cell.angle_gamma   90.00
#
_symmetry.space_group_name_H-M   'P 1'
#
loop_
_entity.id
_entity.type
_entity.pdbx_description
1 polymer ?
#
loop_
_entity_poly.entity_id
_entity_poly.type
_entity_poly.pdbx_seq_one_letter_code
_entity_poly.pdbx_strand_id
1 'polypeptide(L)'
;MTDSADFQDADHLEGRYANMFKVGHNAFEFLLDFGQLYSETGAPQLHTRIITAPTYAKALLQTLRESIEQYERTFGIIAQSE
;
A
#
# COMPACT_ATOMS: atom_id res chain seq x y z
N MET A 1 10.69 10.18 -7.00
CA MET A 1 11.12 9.14 -6.11
C MET A 1 11.47 9.70 -4.73
N THR A 2 11.08 8.99 -3.72
CA THR A 2 11.34 9.41 -2.36
C THR A 2 12.78 9.09 -1.99
N ASP A 3 13.52 10.06 -1.51
CA ASP A 3 14.88 9.85 -1.06
C ASP A 3 14.91 9.66 0.46
N SER A 4 16.12 9.48 1.01
CA SER A 4 16.28 9.22 2.44
C SER A 4 15.75 10.35 3.30
N ALA A 5 15.88 11.59 2.83
CA ALA A 5 15.43 12.73 3.62
C ALA A 5 13.93 12.72 3.79
N ASP A 6 13.19 12.34 2.74
CA ASP A 6 11.73 12.26 2.82
C ASP A 6 11.29 11.21 3.83
N PHE A 7 11.97 10.07 3.85
CA PHE A 7 11.66 9.04 4.84
C PHE A 7 11.97 9.52 6.24
N GLN A 8 13.05 10.25 6.40
CA GLN A 8 13.42 10.77 7.72
C GLN A 8 12.40 11.76 8.23
N ASP A 9 11.84 12.59 7.33
CA ASP A 9 10.81 13.54 7.71
C ASP A 9 9.56 12.84 8.20
N ALA A 10 9.32 11.62 7.78
CA ALA A 10 8.14 10.85 8.16
C ALA A 10 8.41 9.87 9.29
N ASP A 11 9.55 9.99 9.98
CA ASP A 11 9.92 9.04 11.04
C ASP A 11 8.91 9.01 12.18
N HIS A 12 8.17 10.09 12.38
CA HIS A 12 7.19 10.14 13.47
C HIS A 12 5.92 9.39 13.13
N LEU A 13 5.76 8.96 11.90
CA LEU A 13 4.56 8.24 11.50
C LEU A 13 4.63 6.80 12.00
N GLU A 14 3.52 6.33 12.52
CA GLU A 14 3.42 4.96 12.98
C GLU A 14 3.32 4.03 11.77
N GLY A 15 4.21 3.04 11.72
CA GLY A 15 4.14 2.04 10.66
C GLY A 15 3.21 0.92 11.08
N ARG A 16 2.35 0.48 10.16
CA ARG A 16 1.43 -0.60 10.42
C ARG A 16 1.60 -1.65 9.34
N TYR A 17 1.80 -2.87 9.76
CA TYR A 17 1.94 -3.97 8.83
C TYR A 17 0.60 -4.33 8.22
N ALA A 18 0.58 -4.60 6.92
CA ALA A 18 -0.62 -5.01 6.24
C ALA A 18 -0.27 -6.06 5.20
N ASN A 19 -1.05 -7.12 5.15
CA ASN A 19 -0.92 -8.14 4.12
C ASN A 19 -2.25 -8.45 3.47
N MET A 20 -3.26 -7.63 3.73
CA MET A 20 -4.58 -7.79 3.14
C MET A 20 -5.12 -6.42 2.78
N PHE A 21 -5.74 -6.32 1.62
CA PHE A 21 -6.15 -5.04 1.06
C PHE A 21 -7.55 -5.14 0.50
N LYS A 22 -8.35 -4.09 0.70
CA LYS A 22 -9.64 -3.95 0.02
C LYS A 22 -9.69 -2.56 -0.58
N VAL A 23 -10.22 -2.47 -1.79
CA VAL A 23 -10.33 -1.19 -2.47
C VAL A 23 -11.76 -1.04 -2.95
N GLY A 24 -12.38 0.10 -2.59
CA GLY A 24 -13.70 0.45 -3.08
C GLY A 24 -13.67 1.83 -3.69
N HIS A 25 -14.73 2.16 -4.41
CA HIS A 25 -14.78 3.47 -5.04
C HIS A 25 -16.23 3.87 -5.35
N ASN A 26 -16.41 5.16 -5.53
CA ASN A 26 -17.57 5.70 -6.22
C ASN A 26 -17.05 6.74 -7.22
N ALA A 27 -17.93 7.61 -7.73
CA ALA A 27 -17.50 8.55 -8.76
C ALA A 27 -16.54 9.60 -8.24
N PHE A 28 -16.46 9.79 -6.93
CA PHE A 28 -15.71 10.91 -6.35
C PHE A 28 -14.53 10.48 -5.51
N GLU A 29 -14.52 9.24 -5.01
CA GLU A 29 -13.54 8.81 -4.02
C GLU A 29 -13.11 7.37 -4.23
N PHE A 30 -11.90 7.09 -3.79
CA PHE A 30 -11.41 5.73 -3.60
C PHE A 30 -11.18 5.51 -2.12
N LEU A 31 -11.56 4.33 -1.64
CA LEU A 31 -11.29 3.90 -0.28
C LEU A 31 -10.26 2.77 -0.34
N LEU A 32 -9.15 2.96 0.36
CA LEU A 32 -8.08 1.98 0.40
C LEU A 32 -8.00 1.45 1.82
N ASP A 33 -8.42 0.22 2.01
CA ASP A 33 -8.44 -0.40 3.33
C ASP A 33 -7.30 -1.39 3.43
N PHE A 34 -6.62 -1.34 4.55
CA PHE A 34 -5.45 -2.18 4.83
C PHE A 34 -5.70 -2.96 6.10
N GLY A 35 -5.25 -4.19 6.10
CA GLY A 35 -5.43 -5.01 7.27
C GLY A 35 -4.48 -6.18 7.30
N GLN A 36 -4.77 -7.07 8.24
CA GLN A 36 -3.95 -8.26 8.43
C GLN A 36 -4.83 -9.49 8.44
N LEU A 37 -4.35 -10.51 7.75
CA LEU A 37 -4.96 -11.81 7.78
C LEU A 37 -4.09 -12.68 8.69
N TYR A 38 -4.67 -13.13 9.79
CA TYR A 38 -3.97 -14.00 10.73
C TYR A 38 -4.33 -15.44 10.41
N SER A 39 -3.33 -16.21 10.07
CA SER A 39 -3.58 -17.59 9.66
C SER A 39 -4.25 -18.42 10.74
N GLU A 40 -4.00 -18.09 12.00
CA GLU A 40 -4.56 -18.85 13.11
C GLU A 40 -6.04 -18.66 13.29
N THR A 41 -6.52 -17.46 13.03
CA THR A 41 -7.95 -17.16 13.19
C THR A 41 -8.70 -17.28 11.89
N GLY A 42 -8.00 -17.13 10.75
CA GLY A 42 -8.62 -17.13 9.45
C GLY A 42 -9.48 -15.93 9.14
N ALA A 43 -9.60 -14.98 10.07
CA ALA A 43 -10.46 -13.83 9.89
C ALA A 43 -9.61 -12.58 9.63
N PRO A 44 -9.86 -11.89 8.50
CA PRO A 44 -9.12 -10.65 8.25
C PRO A 44 -9.58 -9.55 9.18
N GLN A 45 -8.63 -8.69 9.56
CA GLN A 45 -8.92 -7.54 10.38
C GLN A 45 -8.40 -6.29 9.71
N LEU A 46 -9.31 -5.41 9.32
CA LEU A 46 -8.95 -4.13 8.74
C LEU A 46 -8.61 -3.15 9.86
N HIS A 47 -7.54 -2.40 9.68
CA HIS A 47 -7.12 -1.46 10.71
C HIS A 47 -6.87 -0.06 10.19
N THR A 48 -6.80 0.14 8.88
CA THR A 48 -6.46 1.45 8.33
C THR A 48 -7.27 1.70 7.08
N ARG A 49 -7.88 2.88 7.02
CA ARG A 49 -8.61 3.31 5.82
C ARG A 49 -8.07 4.64 5.37
N ILE A 50 -7.75 4.70 4.08
CA ILE A 50 -7.33 5.93 3.44
C ILE A 50 -8.37 6.28 2.39
N ILE A 51 -8.81 7.53 2.40
CA ILE A 51 -9.76 8.03 1.42
C ILE A 51 -9.02 9.02 0.54
N THR A 52 -9.13 8.84 -0.77
CA THR A 52 -8.44 9.72 -1.69
C THR A 52 -9.28 9.94 -2.95
N ALA A 53 -8.89 10.92 -3.74
CA ALA A 53 -9.59 11.21 -4.98
C ALA A 53 -9.13 10.28 -6.10
N PRO A 54 -9.95 10.08 -7.14
CA PRO A 54 -9.55 9.18 -8.23
C PRO A 54 -8.21 9.50 -8.86
N THR A 55 -7.94 10.79 -9.06
CA THR A 55 -6.67 11.19 -9.67
C THR A 55 -5.47 10.79 -8.80
N TYR A 56 -5.62 10.85 -7.48
CA TYR A 56 -4.54 10.48 -6.57
C TYR A 56 -4.42 8.97 -6.41
N ALA A 57 -5.54 8.25 -6.56
CA ALA A 57 -5.46 6.79 -6.58
C ALA A 57 -4.65 6.33 -7.79
N LYS A 58 -4.83 6.99 -8.92
CA LYS A 58 -4.05 6.68 -10.12
C LYS A 58 -2.58 7.01 -9.93
N ALA A 59 -2.29 8.13 -9.28
CA ALA A 59 -0.91 8.52 -8.98
C ALA A 59 -0.26 7.51 -8.04
N LEU A 60 -1.00 7.00 -7.06
CA LEU A 60 -0.48 5.97 -6.15
C LEU A 60 -0.12 4.71 -6.92
N LEU A 61 -0.98 4.29 -7.82
CA LEU A 61 -0.71 3.09 -8.63
C LEU A 61 0.61 3.24 -9.37
N GLN A 62 0.82 4.39 -9.98
CA GLN A 62 2.05 4.63 -10.74
C GLN A 62 3.28 4.67 -9.84
N THR A 63 3.16 5.36 -8.71
CA THR A 63 4.27 5.47 -7.76
C THR A 63 4.66 4.10 -7.23
N LEU A 64 3.66 3.29 -6.87
CA LEU A 64 3.92 1.95 -6.37
C LEU A 64 4.55 1.06 -7.44
N ARG A 65 4.05 1.16 -8.67
CA ARG A 65 4.59 0.39 -9.78
C ARG A 65 6.08 0.69 -10.00
N GLU A 66 6.44 1.96 -9.98
CA GLU A 66 7.83 2.35 -10.17
C GLU A 66 8.73 1.80 -9.07
N SER A 67 8.23 1.82 -7.84
CA SER A 67 8.99 1.29 -6.72
C SER A 67 9.18 -0.21 -6.83
N ILE A 68 8.13 -0.92 -7.24
CA ILE A 68 8.21 -2.37 -7.44
C ILE A 68 9.21 -2.70 -8.53
N GLU A 69 9.17 -1.97 -9.64
CA GLU A 69 10.10 -2.22 -10.74
C GLU A 69 11.54 -2.00 -10.30
N GLN A 70 11.77 -0.96 -9.52
CA GLN A 70 13.10 -0.67 -9.02
C GLN A 70 13.57 -1.76 -8.06
N TYR A 71 12.67 -2.23 -7.18
CA TYR A 71 12.98 -3.34 -6.28
C TYR A 71 13.38 -4.58 -7.08
N GLU A 72 12.60 -4.89 -8.12
CA GLU A 72 12.85 -6.11 -8.88
C GLU A 72 14.16 -6.06 -9.67
N ARG A 73 14.58 -4.87 -10.09
CA ARG A 73 15.87 -4.72 -10.76
C ARG A 73 17.03 -4.98 -9.80
N THR A 74 16.83 -4.68 -8.53
CA THR A 74 17.88 -4.81 -7.53
C THR A 74 17.90 -6.20 -6.89
N PHE A 75 16.73 -6.73 -6.58
CA PHE A 75 16.61 -7.94 -5.75
C PHE A 75 15.99 -9.13 -6.46
N GLY A 76 15.44 -8.93 -7.66
CA GLY A 76 14.83 -10.01 -8.40
C GLY A 76 13.32 -9.93 -8.40
N ILE A 77 12.71 -10.75 -9.23
CA ILE A 77 11.26 -10.73 -9.44
C ILE A 77 10.53 -11.14 -8.17
N ILE A 78 9.51 -10.37 -7.81
CA ILE A 78 8.66 -10.71 -6.69
C ILE A 78 7.68 -11.79 -7.14
N ALA A 79 7.64 -12.90 -6.39
CA ALA A 79 6.69 -13.96 -6.69
C ALA A 79 5.29 -13.49 -6.37
N GLN A 80 4.34 -13.83 -7.25
CA GLN A 80 2.96 -13.47 -7.00
C GLN A 80 2.34 -14.44 -6.01
N SER A 81 1.60 -13.86 -5.08
CA SER A 81 0.88 -14.61 -4.09
C SER A 81 -0.42 -15.15 -4.67
N GLU A 82 -0.82 -16.34 -4.27
CA GLU A 82 -2.06 -16.95 -4.74
C GLU A 82 -3.21 -16.64 -3.82
#